data_b3368e9665963ec304a23127216f38e7
#
_entry.id   b3368e9665963ec304a23127216f38e7
#
_cell.length_a   1.000
_cell.length_b   1.000
_cell.length_c   1.000
_cell.angle_alpha   90.00
_cell.angle_beta   90.00
_cell.angle_gamma   90.00
#
_symmetry.space_group_name_H-M   'P 1'
#
loop_
_entity.id
_entity.type
_entity.pdbx_description
1 polymer ?
#
loop_
_entity_poly.entity_id
_entity_poly.type
_entity_poly.pdbx_seq_one_letter_code
_entity_poly.pdbx_strand_id
1 'polypeptide(L)'
;GLAKAAKKADREVFEGGLRIITDADTAYIISVSCETDFLANSDKFKAMLDVVAAFLKENGESSRDEAQKLIESNYSLEMGENLQIKQYEIMKGWVVAAYVHSNGKLAAVTVAQVGWDEVKLKQVAMHVTAANPEYLSPDEISEEVVEKEKQIQLEMMKNDPAMGTKPDEVLLKIIDGKMGKFKGEVSLLEQAFVMDPNVKVKDFLGSTK
;
A
#
# COMPACT_ATOMS: atom_id res chain seq x y z
N GLY A 1 -10.63 23.46 24.76
CA GLY A 1 -10.64 22.49 23.67
C GLY A 1 -9.23 22.18 23.18
N LEU A 2 -8.60 23.11 22.49
CA LEU A 2 -7.28 22.95 21.82
C LEU A 2 -6.13 22.59 22.78
N ALA A 3 -6.09 23.13 23.99
CA ALA A 3 -5.07 22.78 24.99
C ALA A 3 -5.16 21.31 25.49
N LYS A 4 -6.33 20.70 25.45
CA LYS A 4 -6.50 19.26 25.79
C LYS A 4 -6.16 18.36 24.61
N ALA A 5 -6.41 18.80 23.36
CA ALA A 5 -5.99 18.11 22.14
C ALA A 5 -4.46 18.12 22.02
N ALA A 6 -3.80 19.23 22.29
CA ALA A 6 -2.34 19.35 22.28
C ALA A 6 -1.66 18.41 23.28
N LYS A 7 -2.24 18.18 24.46
CA LYS A 7 -1.71 17.21 25.46
C LYS A 7 -1.83 15.74 25.01
N LYS A 8 -2.65 15.44 24.02
CA LYS A 8 -2.83 14.10 23.48
C LYS A 8 -1.94 13.84 22.25
N ALA A 9 -1.46 14.90 21.58
CA ALA A 9 -0.67 14.79 20.36
C ALA A 9 0.62 13.96 20.51
N ASP A 10 1.18 13.89 21.73
CA ASP A 10 2.38 13.11 22.04
C ASP A 10 2.11 11.63 22.38
N ARG A 11 0.84 11.20 22.39
CA ARG A 11 0.51 9.80 22.63
C ARG A 11 0.77 8.96 21.39
N GLU A 12 1.37 7.80 21.59
CA GLU A 12 1.64 6.86 20.52
C GLU A 12 0.34 6.32 19.89
N VAL A 13 0.31 6.23 18.57
CA VAL A 13 -0.84 5.79 17.79
C VAL A 13 -0.43 4.59 16.92
N PHE A 14 -0.94 3.41 17.26
CA PHE A 14 -0.60 2.14 16.61
C PHE A 14 -1.77 1.56 15.80
N GLU A 15 -2.96 2.08 16.02
CA GLU A 15 -4.19 1.63 15.39
C GLU A 15 -4.72 2.69 14.43
N GLY A 16 -5.81 2.42 13.75
CA GLY A 16 -6.44 3.37 12.85
C GLY A 16 -7.27 2.71 11.77
N GLY A 17 -7.61 3.51 10.78
CA GLY A 17 -8.37 3.08 9.62
C GLY A 17 -8.10 3.97 8.42
N LEU A 18 -8.57 3.53 7.27
CA LEU A 18 -8.45 4.24 6.02
C LEU A 18 -9.80 4.35 5.30
N ARG A 19 -9.90 5.35 4.41
CA ARG A 19 -11.01 5.50 3.50
C ARG A 19 -10.52 5.90 2.13
N ILE A 20 -11.11 5.33 1.10
CA ILE A 20 -10.88 5.71 -0.29
C ILE A 20 -12.22 6.03 -0.93
N ILE A 21 -12.31 7.21 -1.54
CA ILE A 21 -13.40 7.60 -2.43
C ILE A 21 -12.85 7.58 -3.84
N THR A 22 -13.57 6.96 -4.78
CA THR A 22 -13.17 6.96 -6.19
C THR A 22 -14.24 7.65 -7.04
N ASP A 23 -13.78 8.50 -7.95
CA ASP A 23 -14.51 8.91 -9.15
C ASP A 23 -13.92 8.14 -10.34
N ALA A 24 -14.44 8.35 -11.55
CA ALA A 24 -14.01 7.59 -12.73
C ALA A 24 -12.49 7.63 -12.98
N ASP A 25 -11.86 8.75 -12.71
CA ASP A 25 -10.45 9.05 -13.01
C ASP A 25 -9.62 9.46 -11.79
N THR A 26 -10.23 9.49 -10.60
CA THR A 26 -9.59 10.03 -9.40
C THR A 26 -9.88 9.18 -8.18
N ALA A 27 -8.85 8.90 -7.36
CA ALA A 27 -8.98 8.33 -6.02
C ALA A 27 -8.54 9.35 -4.96
N TYR A 28 -9.35 9.51 -3.93
CA TYR A 28 -9.10 10.33 -2.75
C TYR A 28 -8.82 9.38 -1.58
N ILE A 29 -7.59 9.41 -1.07
CA ILE A 29 -7.09 8.42 -0.11
C ILE A 29 -6.78 9.13 1.20
N ILE A 30 -7.39 8.66 2.28
CA ILE A 30 -7.05 9.12 3.62
C ILE A 30 -6.78 7.93 4.54
N SER A 31 -5.87 8.11 5.49
CA SER A 31 -5.77 7.26 6.67
C SER A 31 -5.57 8.12 7.92
N VAL A 32 -6.24 7.70 8.98
CA VAL A 32 -6.15 8.33 10.29
C VAL A 32 -5.78 7.27 11.31
N SER A 33 -4.77 7.55 12.13
CA SER A 33 -4.38 6.69 13.23
C SER A 33 -5.02 7.13 14.55
N CYS A 34 -5.24 6.17 15.45
CA CYS A 34 -5.74 6.34 16.79
C CYS A 34 -4.97 5.47 17.79
N GLU A 35 -5.30 5.55 19.08
CA GLU A 35 -4.57 4.82 20.12
C GLU A 35 -5.04 3.36 20.24
N THR A 36 -6.35 3.07 20.08
CA THR A 36 -6.93 1.75 20.33
C THR A 36 -7.65 1.16 19.10
N ASP A 37 -7.62 -0.16 18.98
CA ASP A 37 -8.39 -0.91 18.01
C ASP A 37 -9.91 -0.82 18.28
N PHE A 38 -10.30 -0.68 19.54
CA PHE A 38 -11.68 -0.46 19.94
C PHE A 38 -12.25 0.79 19.27
N LEU A 39 -11.52 1.92 19.30
CA LEU A 39 -11.95 3.14 18.63
C LEU A 39 -11.91 2.98 17.10
N ALA A 40 -10.83 2.40 16.55
CA ALA A 40 -10.70 2.21 15.10
C ALA A 40 -11.87 1.41 14.49
N ASN A 41 -12.44 0.46 15.24
CA ASN A 41 -13.57 -0.35 14.81
C ASN A 41 -14.95 0.30 15.05
N SER A 42 -15.01 1.42 15.78
CA SER A 42 -16.26 2.09 16.11
C SER A 42 -16.91 2.78 14.91
N ASP A 43 -18.25 2.87 14.92
CA ASP A 43 -19.01 3.57 13.89
C ASP A 43 -18.70 5.07 13.87
N LYS A 44 -18.39 5.66 15.03
CA LYS A 44 -17.99 7.08 15.13
C LYS A 44 -16.69 7.36 14.40
N PHE A 45 -15.70 6.50 14.58
CA PHE A 45 -14.41 6.62 13.89
C PHE A 45 -14.57 6.46 12.37
N LYS A 46 -15.35 5.47 11.95
CA LYS A 46 -15.66 5.26 10.53
C LYS A 46 -16.39 6.45 9.91
N ALA A 47 -17.37 7.03 10.61
CA ALA A 47 -18.08 8.23 10.15
C ALA A 47 -17.12 9.44 10.04
N MET A 48 -16.19 9.59 10.96
CA MET A 48 -15.15 10.61 10.87
C MET A 48 -14.28 10.41 9.62
N LEU A 49 -13.87 9.18 9.31
CA LEU A 49 -13.11 8.90 8.08
C LEU A 49 -13.88 9.34 6.82
N ASP A 50 -15.20 9.13 6.79
CA ASP A 50 -16.03 9.57 5.67
C ASP A 50 -16.03 11.10 5.54
N VAL A 51 -16.12 11.82 6.66
CA VAL A 51 -16.05 13.30 6.66
C VAL A 51 -14.69 13.80 6.19
N VAL A 52 -13.60 13.20 6.66
CA VAL A 52 -12.24 13.60 6.27
C VAL A 52 -11.96 13.31 4.80
N ALA A 53 -12.45 12.18 4.28
CA ALA A 53 -12.32 11.83 2.87
C ALA A 53 -13.12 12.80 1.97
N ALA A 54 -14.33 13.17 2.38
CA ALA A 54 -15.13 14.19 1.69
C ALA A 54 -14.43 15.56 1.71
N PHE A 55 -13.82 15.93 2.83
CA PHE A 55 -13.08 17.18 2.97
C PHE A 55 -11.88 17.23 2.01
N LEU A 56 -11.12 16.12 1.86
CA LEU A 56 -10.05 16.00 0.86
C LEU A 56 -10.59 16.21 -0.57
N LYS A 57 -11.71 15.57 -0.90
CA LYS A 57 -12.33 15.67 -2.22
C LYS A 57 -12.75 17.11 -2.56
N GLU A 58 -13.27 17.85 -1.58
CA GLU A 58 -13.75 19.22 -1.77
C GLU A 58 -12.63 20.26 -1.78
N ASN A 59 -11.57 20.07 -0.97
CA ASN A 59 -10.57 21.11 -0.70
C ASN A 59 -9.18 20.80 -1.26
N GLY A 60 -8.92 19.56 -1.72
CA GLY A 60 -7.64 19.14 -2.28
C GLY A 60 -6.57 18.82 -1.22
N GLU A 61 -5.42 18.33 -1.68
CA GLU A 61 -4.32 17.86 -0.80
C GLU A 61 -3.71 18.96 0.06
N SER A 62 -3.70 20.18 -0.41
CA SER A 62 -3.16 21.33 0.33
C SER A 62 -3.92 21.63 1.62
N SER A 63 -5.14 21.10 1.78
CA SER A 63 -6.00 21.29 2.95
C SER A 63 -5.72 20.31 4.10
N ARG A 64 -4.62 19.56 4.07
CA ARG A 64 -4.30 18.56 5.10
C ARG A 64 -4.27 19.12 6.51
N ASP A 65 -3.67 20.30 6.69
CA ASP A 65 -3.56 20.93 8.01
C ASP A 65 -4.92 21.39 8.54
N GLU A 66 -5.79 21.86 7.66
CA GLU A 66 -7.17 22.22 7.99
C GLU A 66 -7.99 20.97 8.36
N ALA A 67 -7.79 19.86 7.63
CA ALA A 67 -8.40 18.58 7.94
C ALA A 67 -7.95 18.04 9.31
N GLN A 68 -6.65 18.17 9.65
CA GLN A 68 -6.14 17.79 10.96
C GLN A 68 -6.77 18.66 12.08
N LYS A 69 -6.88 19.96 11.88
CA LYS A 69 -7.56 20.86 12.84
C LYS A 69 -9.04 20.53 13.00
N LEU A 70 -9.71 20.13 11.92
CA LEU A 70 -11.10 19.67 11.95
C LEU A 70 -11.25 18.42 12.83
N ILE A 71 -10.33 17.44 12.70
CA ILE A 71 -10.29 16.25 13.55
C ILE A 71 -10.09 16.64 15.02
N GLU A 72 -9.11 17.50 15.30
CA GLU A 72 -8.77 17.93 16.67
C GLU A 72 -9.92 18.67 17.35
N SER A 73 -10.62 19.54 16.60
CA SER A 73 -11.69 20.38 17.15
C SER A 73 -12.98 19.61 17.40
N ASN A 74 -13.34 18.69 16.49
CA ASN A 74 -14.67 18.08 16.47
C ASN A 74 -14.67 16.63 16.99
N TYR A 75 -13.55 15.90 16.90
CA TYR A 75 -13.52 14.46 17.15
C TYR A 75 -12.58 14.04 18.27
N SER A 76 -11.36 14.60 18.38
CA SER A 76 -10.38 14.16 19.36
C SER A 76 -10.85 14.32 20.81
N LEU A 77 -11.67 15.34 21.10
CA LEU A 77 -12.24 15.55 22.42
C LEU A 77 -13.33 14.54 22.75
N GLU A 78 -14.23 14.32 21.80
CA GLU A 78 -15.36 13.41 21.95
C GLU A 78 -14.89 11.95 22.05
N MET A 79 -13.95 11.54 21.18
CA MET A 79 -13.42 10.19 21.15
C MET A 79 -12.39 9.92 22.24
N GLY A 80 -11.81 10.97 22.83
CA GLY A 80 -10.91 10.83 23.97
C GLY A 80 -9.48 10.39 23.63
N GLU A 81 -9.14 10.20 22.35
CA GLU A 81 -7.86 9.70 21.86
C GLU A 81 -7.10 10.72 21.00
N ASN A 82 -5.81 10.49 20.80
CA ASN A 82 -5.00 11.16 19.79
C ASN A 82 -5.37 10.63 18.41
N LEU A 83 -5.73 11.53 17.50
CA LEU A 83 -6.12 11.22 16.14
C LEU A 83 -5.19 11.96 15.17
N GLN A 84 -4.47 11.22 14.31
CA GLN A 84 -3.48 11.80 13.40
C GLN A 84 -3.71 11.34 11.97
N ILE A 85 -3.79 12.29 11.02
CA ILE A 85 -3.80 11.98 9.59
C ILE A 85 -2.42 11.44 9.21
N LYS A 86 -2.36 10.22 8.66
CA LYS A 86 -1.14 9.57 8.14
C LYS A 86 -1.02 9.71 6.64
N GLN A 87 -2.10 9.47 5.91
CA GLN A 87 -2.18 9.67 4.46
C GLN A 87 -3.31 10.65 4.13
N TYR A 88 -3.08 11.48 3.12
CA TYR A 88 -4.01 12.49 2.64
C TYR A 88 -3.63 12.85 1.21
N GLU A 89 -4.09 12.05 0.25
CA GLU A 89 -3.54 12.01 -1.11
C GLU A 89 -4.64 11.89 -2.16
N ILE A 90 -4.38 12.47 -3.35
CA ILE A 90 -5.22 12.35 -4.54
C ILE A 90 -4.41 11.67 -5.64
N MET A 91 -4.91 10.55 -6.15
CA MET A 91 -4.36 9.88 -7.32
C MET A 91 -5.27 10.07 -8.52
N LYS A 92 -4.70 10.49 -9.66
CA LYS A 92 -5.42 10.71 -10.90
C LYS A 92 -4.87 9.86 -12.03
N GLY A 93 -5.77 9.37 -12.89
CA GLY A 93 -5.45 8.63 -14.09
C GLY A 93 -6.61 8.69 -15.08
N TRP A 94 -6.66 7.79 -16.04
CA TRP A 94 -7.79 7.64 -16.94
C TRP A 94 -8.85 6.68 -16.38
N VAL A 95 -8.38 5.65 -15.69
CA VAL A 95 -9.22 4.69 -14.95
C VAL A 95 -8.56 4.44 -13.61
N VAL A 96 -9.34 4.53 -12.56
CA VAL A 96 -8.89 4.33 -11.18
C VAL A 96 -9.79 3.30 -10.52
N ALA A 97 -9.19 2.30 -9.90
CA ALA A 97 -9.91 1.33 -9.09
C ALA A 97 -9.27 1.18 -7.71
N ALA A 98 -10.09 0.93 -6.71
CA ALA A 98 -9.64 0.75 -5.34
C ALA A 98 -10.22 -0.52 -4.73
N TYR A 99 -9.45 -1.13 -3.84
CA TYR A 99 -9.88 -2.21 -2.98
C TYR A 99 -9.47 -1.92 -1.55
N VAL A 100 -10.44 -1.98 -0.65
CA VAL A 100 -10.22 -1.88 0.80
C VAL A 100 -10.49 -3.24 1.42
N HIS A 101 -9.51 -3.80 2.13
CA HIS A 101 -9.67 -5.10 2.78
C HIS A 101 -10.68 -5.02 3.94
N SER A 102 -11.31 -6.13 4.26
CA SER A 102 -12.44 -6.21 5.21
C SER A 102 -12.15 -5.64 6.60
N ASN A 103 -10.88 -5.64 7.02
CA ASN A 103 -10.46 -5.05 8.29
C ASN A 103 -10.34 -3.51 8.27
N GLY A 104 -10.49 -2.86 7.10
CA GLY A 104 -10.37 -1.41 6.94
C GLY A 104 -8.97 -0.81 7.19
N LYS A 105 -7.95 -1.67 7.32
CA LYS A 105 -6.56 -1.27 7.65
C LYS A 105 -5.59 -1.40 6.47
N LEU A 106 -6.00 -2.10 5.41
CA LEU A 106 -5.20 -2.35 4.22
C LEU A 106 -6.02 -2.06 2.98
N ALA A 107 -5.45 -1.34 2.05
CA ALA A 107 -6.07 -1.04 0.77
C ALA A 107 -5.03 -0.91 -0.34
N ALA A 108 -5.48 -1.01 -1.58
CA ALA A 108 -4.68 -0.69 -2.74
C ALA A 108 -5.51 0.13 -3.73
N VAL A 109 -4.83 1.01 -4.44
CA VAL A 109 -5.37 1.78 -5.56
C VAL A 109 -4.57 1.43 -6.80
N THR A 110 -5.27 1.11 -7.88
CA THR A 110 -4.69 0.92 -9.20
C THR A 110 -5.10 2.04 -10.12
N VAL A 111 -4.14 2.61 -10.82
CA VAL A 111 -4.32 3.70 -11.77
C VAL A 111 -3.83 3.22 -13.13
N ALA A 112 -4.64 3.36 -14.16
CA ALA A 112 -4.30 2.91 -15.50
C ALA A 112 -4.65 3.96 -16.55
N GLN A 113 -4.15 3.74 -17.77
CA GLN A 113 -4.43 4.54 -18.94
C GLN A 113 -5.77 4.16 -19.59
N VAL A 114 -6.20 4.90 -20.59
CA VAL A 114 -7.42 4.65 -21.37
C VAL A 114 -7.47 3.21 -21.91
N GLY A 115 -8.64 2.63 -21.92
CA GLY A 115 -8.91 1.31 -22.49
C GLY A 115 -8.79 0.14 -21.53
N TRP A 116 -8.47 0.39 -20.28
CA TRP A 116 -8.42 -0.65 -19.25
C TRP A 116 -9.79 -0.86 -18.59
N ASP A 117 -10.07 -2.11 -18.26
CA ASP A 117 -11.30 -2.51 -17.59
C ASP A 117 -11.19 -2.24 -16.07
N GLU A 118 -12.08 -1.40 -15.53
CA GLU A 118 -12.12 -1.06 -14.12
C GLU A 118 -12.30 -2.29 -13.22
N VAL A 119 -13.08 -3.28 -13.65
CA VAL A 119 -13.30 -4.53 -12.90
C VAL A 119 -11.99 -5.31 -12.77
N LYS A 120 -11.23 -5.44 -13.87
CA LYS A 120 -9.91 -6.08 -13.84
C LYS A 120 -8.94 -5.32 -12.96
N LEU A 121 -8.92 -3.98 -13.02
CA LEU A 121 -8.07 -3.15 -12.18
C LEU A 121 -8.40 -3.31 -10.70
N LYS A 122 -9.67 -3.42 -10.34
CA LYS A 122 -10.08 -3.72 -8.96
C LYS A 122 -9.59 -5.09 -8.50
N GLN A 123 -9.64 -6.10 -9.35
CA GLN A 123 -9.10 -7.42 -9.05
C GLN A 123 -7.57 -7.39 -8.87
N VAL A 124 -6.87 -6.55 -9.64
CA VAL A 124 -5.43 -6.31 -9.43
C VAL A 124 -5.18 -5.57 -8.11
N ALA A 125 -6.01 -4.60 -7.73
CA ALA A 125 -5.91 -3.97 -6.42
C ALA A 125 -6.09 -4.98 -5.27
N MET A 126 -7.00 -5.95 -5.41
CA MET A 126 -7.13 -7.07 -4.47
C MET A 126 -5.86 -7.93 -4.42
N HIS A 127 -5.27 -8.24 -5.59
CA HIS A 127 -4.00 -8.96 -5.67
C HIS A 127 -2.87 -8.20 -4.95
N VAL A 128 -2.76 -6.89 -5.15
CA VAL A 128 -1.75 -6.04 -4.51
C VAL A 128 -1.85 -6.10 -2.98
N THR A 129 -3.05 -6.09 -2.42
CA THR A 129 -3.22 -6.22 -0.97
C THR A 129 -2.81 -7.58 -0.42
N ALA A 130 -2.92 -8.63 -1.22
CA ALA A 130 -2.56 -10.00 -0.81
C ALA A 130 -1.08 -10.32 -1.03
N ALA A 131 -0.51 -9.90 -2.16
CA ALA A 131 0.83 -10.25 -2.61
C ALA A 131 1.90 -9.20 -2.27
N ASN A 132 1.49 -7.98 -1.91
CA ASN A 132 2.36 -6.87 -1.52
C ASN A 132 3.58 -6.67 -2.44
N PRO A 133 3.40 -6.48 -3.75
CA PRO A 133 4.52 -6.23 -4.67
C PRO A 133 5.22 -4.92 -4.31
N GLU A 134 6.53 -4.87 -4.49
CA GLU A 134 7.35 -3.68 -4.21
C GLU A 134 7.54 -2.81 -5.46
N TYR A 135 7.45 -3.42 -6.64
CA TYR A 135 7.67 -2.79 -7.94
C TYR A 135 6.53 -3.13 -8.90
N LEU A 136 6.28 -2.28 -9.89
CA LEU A 136 5.35 -2.58 -10.98
C LEU A 136 5.94 -3.66 -11.91
N SER A 137 7.20 -3.49 -12.32
CA SER A 137 7.90 -4.40 -13.23
C SER A 137 9.35 -4.64 -12.79
N PRO A 138 10.01 -5.71 -13.29
CA PRO A 138 11.41 -5.97 -13.01
C PRO A 138 12.38 -4.85 -13.43
N ASP A 139 11.99 -4.07 -14.43
CA ASP A 139 12.83 -2.97 -14.97
C ASP A 139 12.92 -1.77 -14.03
N GLU A 140 12.00 -1.66 -13.06
CA GLU A 140 12.03 -0.62 -12.03
C GLU A 140 13.00 -0.94 -10.87
N ILE A 141 13.49 -2.18 -10.79
CA ILE A 141 14.40 -2.61 -9.73
C ILE A 141 15.80 -2.11 -10.04
N SER A 142 16.32 -1.21 -9.21
CA SER A 142 17.67 -0.67 -9.40
C SER A 142 18.75 -1.74 -9.28
N GLU A 143 19.86 -1.52 -9.97
CA GLU A 143 21.03 -2.41 -9.88
C GLU A 143 21.56 -2.52 -8.44
N GLU A 144 21.47 -1.45 -7.65
CA GLU A 144 21.87 -1.43 -6.24
C GLU A 144 21.03 -2.42 -5.40
N VAL A 145 19.72 -2.45 -5.61
CA VAL A 145 18.82 -3.40 -4.91
C VAL A 145 19.16 -4.83 -5.31
N VAL A 146 19.37 -5.09 -6.60
CA VAL A 146 19.73 -6.41 -7.10
C VAL A 146 21.08 -6.87 -6.53
N GLU A 147 22.07 -5.98 -6.50
CA GLU A 147 23.39 -6.31 -5.96
C GLU A 147 23.34 -6.59 -4.45
N LYS A 148 22.58 -5.79 -3.71
CA LYS A 148 22.35 -6.01 -2.27
C LYS A 148 21.72 -7.38 -2.02
N GLU A 149 20.70 -7.76 -2.79
CA GLU A 149 20.05 -9.06 -2.67
C GLU A 149 21.02 -10.19 -3.03
N LYS A 150 21.87 -10.02 -4.07
CA LYS A 150 22.92 -10.98 -4.41
C LYS A 150 23.87 -11.24 -3.24
N GLN A 151 24.30 -10.18 -2.55
CA GLN A 151 25.19 -10.31 -1.38
C GLN A 151 24.50 -11.08 -0.24
N ILE A 152 23.24 -10.77 0.05
CA ILE A 152 22.46 -11.49 1.06
C ILE A 152 22.37 -12.98 0.71
N GLN A 153 22.02 -13.31 -0.54
CA GLN A 153 21.91 -14.69 -0.99
C GLN A 153 23.26 -15.42 -0.94
N LEU A 154 24.35 -14.74 -1.28
CA LEU A 154 25.68 -15.30 -1.21
C LEU A 154 26.09 -15.65 0.23
N GLU A 155 25.85 -14.75 1.17
CA GLU A 155 26.10 -14.99 2.60
C GLU A 155 25.28 -16.16 3.14
N MET A 156 24.00 -16.21 2.80
CA MET A 156 23.13 -17.31 3.19
C MET A 156 23.64 -18.65 2.66
N MET A 157 24.06 -18.69 1.39
CA MET A 157 24.58 -19.92 0.77
C MET A 157 25.94 -20.36 1.34
N LYS A 158 26.83 -19.41 1.67
CA LYS A 158 28.12 -19.70 2.32
C LYS A 158 27.94 -20.27 3.72
N ASN A 159 26.89 -19.86 4.42
CA ASN A 159 26.55 -20.35 5.76
C ASN A 159 25.76 -21.69 5.75
N ASP A 160 25.27 -22.12 4.58
CA ASP A 160 24.59 -23.41 4.41
C ASP A 160 25.63 -24.55 4.31
N PRO A 161 25.61 -25.56 5.20
CA PRO A 161 26.55 -26.69 5.17
C PRO A 161 26.59 -27.46 3.85
N ALA A 162 25.46 -27.51 3.13
CA ALA A 162 25.35 -28.22 1.85
C ALA A 162 25.88 -27.38 0.65
N MET A 163 25.88 -26.06 0.77
CA MET A 163 26.22 -25.14 -0.30
C MET A 163 27.59 -24.47 -0.10
N GLY A 164 27.98 -24.21 1.16
CA GLY A 164 29.19 -23.46 1.51
C GLY A 164 30.51 -24.10 1.10
N THR A 165 30.52 -25.38 0.72
CA THR A 165 31.68 -26.09 0.19
C THR A 165 31.84 -25.97 -1.33
N LYS A 166 30.87 -25.37 -2.03
CA LYS A 166 30.92 -25.23 -3.49
C LYS A 166 31.83 -24.07 -3.91
N PRO A 167 32.49 -24.18 -5.09
CA PRO A 167 33.26 -23.07 -5.63
C PRO A 167 32.43 -21.82 -5.85
N ASP A 168 33.01 -20.64 -5.64
CA ASP A 168 32.32 -19.35 -5.79
C ASP A 168 31.68 -19.16 -7.16
N GLU A 169 32.30 -19.66 -8.24
CA GLU A 169 31.72 -19.61 -9.60
C GLU A 169 30.38 -20.35 -9.70
N VAL A 170 30.26 -21.47 -8.99
CA VAL A 170 29.00 -22.27 -8.97
C VAL A 170 27.95 -21.55 -8.15
N LEU A 171 28.34 -20.95 -7.01
CA LEU A 171 27.44 -20.17 -6.18
C LEU A 171 26.89 -18.95 -6.94
N LEU A 172 27.75 -18.24 -7.67
CA LEU A 172 27.33 -17.07 -8.48
C LEU A 172 26.33 -17.44 -9.57
N LYS A 173 26.52 -18.56 -10.28
CA LYS A 173 25.52 -19.03 -11.27
C LYS A 173 24.17 -19.36 -10.65
N ILE A 174 24.16 -19.96 -9.46
CA ILE A 174 22.94 -20.24 -8.73
C ILE A 174 22.26 -18.94 -8.31
N ILE A 175 23.04 -17.96 -7.87
CA ILE A 175 22.54 -16.63 -7.47
C ILE A 175 21.92 -15.90 -8.65
N ASP A 176 22.51 -15.93 -9.83
CA ASP A 176 21.92 -15.30 -11.03
C ASP A 176 20.53 -15.89 -11.35
N GLY A 177 20.37 -17.19 -11.23
CA GLY A 177 19.05 -17.84 -11.35
C GLY A 177 18.07 -17.39 -10.26
N LYS A 178 18.54 -17.25 -9.02
CA LYS A 178 17.73 -16.72 -7.90
C LYS A 178 17.32 -15.28 -8.10
N MET A 179 18.17 -14.43 -8.72
CA MET A 179 17.84 -13.05 -9.01
C MET A 179 16.69 -12.92 -10.02
N GLY A 180 16.65 -13.80 -11.02
CA GLY A 180 15.51 -13.87 -11.92
C GLY A 180 14.19 -14.15 -11.18
N LYS A 181 14.22 -15.10 -10.24
CA LYS A 181 13.09 -15.44 -9.39
C LYS A 181 12.72 -14.29 -8.46
N PHE A 182 13.69 -13.71 -7.75
CA PHE A 182 13.50 -12.56 -6.88
C PHE A 182 12.80 -11.40 -7.60
N LYS A 183 13.33 -10.99 -8.77
CA LYS A 183 12.73 -9.92 -9.57
C LYS A 183 11.26 -10.20 -9.92
N GLY A 184 10.94 -11.44 -10.25
CA GLY A 184 9.55 -11.85 -10.53
C GLY A 184 8.66 -11.82 -9.29
N GLU A 185 9.17 -12.23 -8.14
CA GLU A 185 8.41 -12.29 -6.88
C GLU A 185 8.05 -10.91 -6.33
N VAL A 186 8.92 -9.90 -6.51
CA VAL A 186 8.68 -8.54 -6.00
C VAL A 186 7.99 -7.62 -7.02
N SER A 187 7.80 -8.07 -8.25
CA SER A 187 7.23 -7.26 -9.34
C SER A 187 5.79 -7.65 -9.67
N LEU A 188 4.85 -6.72 -9.49
CA LEU A 188 3.42 -6.93 -9.70
C LEU A 188 3.10 -7.68 -11.01
N LEU A 189 3.62 -7.19 -12.13
CA LEU A 189 3.27 -7.74 -13.44
C LEU A 189 3.77 -9.18 -13.66
N GLU A 190 4.81 -9.61 -12.95
CA GLU A 190 5.37 -10.96 -13.04
C GLU A 190 4.84 -11.94 -11.99
N GLN A 191 4.14 -11.44 -10.97
CA GLN A 191 3.56 -12.30 -9.94
C GLN A 191 2.44 -13.18 -10.51
N ALA A 192 2.33 -14.42 -9.98
CA ALA A 192 1.17 -15.27 -10.23
C ALA A 192 -0.07 -14.61 -9.65
N PHE A 193 -1.14 -14.49 -10.45
CA PHE A 193 -2.35 -13.79 -10.05
C PHE A 193 -3.05 -14.53 -8.91
N VAL A 194 -3.39 -13.84 -7.83
CA VAL A 194 -3.92 -14.48 -6.61
C VAL A 194 -5.23 -15.24 -6.83
N MET A 195 -6.05 -14.82 -7.82
CA MET A 195 -7.32 -15.48 -8.14
C MET A 195 -7.17 -16.61 -9.17
N ASP A 196 -6.07 -16.66 -9.92
CA ASP A 196 -5.69 -17.73 -10.83
C ASP A 196 -4.17 -17.87 -10.89
N PRO A 197 -3.56 -18.73 -10.06
CA PRO A 197 -2.09 -18.86 -9.99
C PRO A 197 -1.41 -19.38 -11.26
N ASN A 198 -2.17 -19.86 -12.24
CA ASN A 198 -1.63 -20.30 -13.53
C ASN A 198 -1.38 -19.13 -14.51
N VAL A 199 -1.87 -17.93 -14.16
CA VAL A 199 -1.79 -16.74 -15.00
C VAL A 199 -1.00 -15.67 -14.25
N LYS A 200 -0.07 -14.99 -14.93
CA LYS A 200 0.60 -13.80 -14.37
C LYS A 200 -0.32 -12.60 -14.42
N VAL A 201 -0.11 -11.63 -13.52
CA VAL A 201 -0.90 -10.39 -13.50
C VAL A 201 -0.88 -9.68 -14.86
N LYS A 202 0.28 -9.60 -15.52
CA LYS A 202 0.38 -9.02 -16.87
C LYS A 202 -0.48 -9.71 -17.92
N ASP A 203 -0.57 -11.04 -17.85
CA ASP A 203 -1.35 -11.84 -18.81
C ASP A 203 -2.85 -11.72 -18.51
N PHE A 204 -3.22 -11.64 -17.22
CA PHE A 204 -4.60 -11.36 -16.80
C PHE A 204 -5.08 -9.99 -17.27
N LEU A 205 -4.25 -8.97 -17.16
CA LEU A 205 -4.56 -7.64 -17.67
C LEU A 205 -4.71 -7.63 -19.21
N GLY A 206 -3.94 -8.48 -19.88
CA GLY A 206 -3.89 -8.54 -21.33
C GLY A 206 -3.04 -7.43 -21.93
N SER A 207 -2.61 -7.65 -23.18
CA SER A 207 -1.95 -6.58 -23.93
C SER A 207 -3.01 -5.54 -24.34
N THR A 208 -2.84 -4.32 -23.86
CA THR A 208 -3.50 -3.16 -24.44
C THR A 208 -3.01 -3.02 -25.88
N LYS A 209 -3.88 -3.22 -26.86
CA LYS A 209 -3.60 -2.86 -28.24
C LYS A 209 -3.85 -1.37 -28.43
#